data_377cec95726bb14c4b32f1360326be95
#
_entry.id   377cec95726bb14c4b32f1360326be95
#
_cell.length_a   1.000
_cell.length_b   1.000
_cell.length_c   1.000
_cell.angle_alpha   90.00
_cell.angle_beta   90.00
_cell.angle_gamma   90.00
#
_symmetry.space_group_name_H-M   'P 1'
#
loop_
_entity.id
_entity.type
_entity.pdbx_description
1 polymer ?
#
loop_
_entity_poly.entity_id
_entity_poly.type
_entity_poly.pdbx_seq_one_letter_code
_entity_poly.pdbx_strand_id
1 'polypeptide(L)'
;MEQIPKNRIGYIDALRGMAMILVVYFHIAAYGFGSYEIGYNDIIERFRMPTFFFISGWLFYKAGRIWDRQTITGMIRKKFMVQIIPTVVFMLLYLVMFNLLDVTSFGSDKKGYWFTVVLFEYFVIYILAEALLNRRDSATGEIHVFVIMLLLSIAAFYYAKYYTRYAAELGTWKDILGFLSFVKIRHIIFFWFGTFVRKHFDRFIYLTDNRYVTAVLIGLFAAIIVWPTVLSVNGIEYIAYLIAGLSGTIICFTYFRTHQEYFSRNTWYGRGLQLIGRRTLDIYLIHYFVLPYNLVQPEVWLQYHHNTLFVPIALILAFWVILISLLISSLFRVSPLLAKYLFGAK
;
A
#
# COMPACT_ATOMS: atom_id res chain seq x y z
N MET A 1 -6.22 12.62 24.94
CA MET A 1 -5.02 12.85 24.11
C MET A 1 -4.23 11.55 24.01
N GLU A 2 -4.04 11.00 22.82
CA GLU A 2 -3.28 9.78 22.62
C GLU A 2 -1.80 10.04 22.91
N GLN A 3 -1.22 9.37 23.92
CA GLN A 3 0.21 9.47 24.21
C GLN A 3 1.01 8.90 23.04
N ILE A 4 1.77 9.75 22.40
CA ILE A 4 2.54 9.39 21.22
C ILE A 4 3.89 8.84 21.65
N PRO A 5 4.29 7.63 21.21
CA PRO A 5 5.59 7.07 21.51
C PRO A 5 6.71 8.02 21.11
N LYS A 6 7.71 8.22 21.99
CA LYS A 6 8.85 9.16 21.84
C LYS A 6 9.67 8.98 20.53
N ASN A 7 9.54 7.86 19.81
CA ASN A 7 10.33 7.51 18.64
C ASN A 7 9.54 7.50 17.31
N ARG A 8 8.41 8.22 17.20
CA ARG A 8 7.66 8.32 15.95
C ARG A 8 8.27 9.36 15.02
N ILE A 9 8.42 8.97 13.74
CA ILE A 9 9.00 9.81 12.69
C ILE A 9 7.86 10.50 11.94
N GLY A 10 7.69 11.80 12.18
CA GLY A 10 6.54 12.58 11.71
C GLY A 10 6.38 12.59 10.19
N TYR A 11 7.47 12.72 9.43
CA TYR A 11 7.39 12.73 7.97
C TYR A 11 6.96 11.36 7.38
N ILE A 12 7.24 10.25 8.05
CA ILE A 12 6.75 8.92 7.64
C ILE A 12 5.24 8.79 7.88
N ASP A 13 4.75 9.28 9.03
CA ASP A 13 3.31 9.31 9.28
C ASP A 13 2.60 10.21 8.25
N ALA A 14 3.20 11.35 7.88
CA ALA A 14 2.65 12.26 6.87
C ALA A 14 2.65 11.62 5.47
N LEU A 15 3.74 10.95 5.08
CA LEU A 15 3.82 10.21 3.81
C LEU A 15 2.76 9.09 3.73
N ARG A 16 2.52 8.36 4.84
CA ARG A 16 1.42 7.39 4.91
C ARG A 16 0.05 8.06 4.75
N GLY A 17 -0.11 9.24 5.35
CA GLY A 17 -1.34 10.03 5.23
C GLY A 17 -1.60 10.44 3.78
N MET A 18 -0.60 10.96 3.10
CA MET A 18 -0.68 11.27 1.66
C MET A 18 -1.04 10.04 0.84
N ALA A 19 -0.35 8.93 1.05
CA ALA A 19 -0.63 7.69 0.33
C ALA A 19 -2.07 7.19 0.58
N MET A 20 -2.62 7.36 1.80
CA MET A 20 -4.01 7.00 2.10
C MET A 20 -5.01 7.90 1.40
N ILE A 21 -4.74 9.20 1.31
CA ILE A 21 -5.57 10.14 0.53
C ILE A 21 -5.63 9.68 -0.94
N LEU A 22 -4.49 9.29 -1.53
CA LEU A 22 -4.44 8.79 -2.91
C LEU A 22 -5.20 7.46 -3.09
N VAL A 23 -5.27 6.60 -2.06
CA VAL A 23 -6.09 5.38 -2.10
C VAL A 23 -7.58 5.72 -2.13
N VAL A 24 -8.04 6.59 -1.24
CA VAL A 24 -9.46 6.98 -1.20
C VAL A 24 -9.84 7.74 -2.47
N TYR A 25 -9.00 8.65 -2.94
CA TYR A 25 -9.16 9.36 -4.21
C TYR A 25 -9.38 8.40 -5.39
N PHE A 26 -8.53 7.39 -5.51
CA PHE A 26 -8.67 6.37 -6.55
C PHE A 26 -10.00 5.60 -6.42
N HIS A 27 -10.42 5.26 -5.21
CA HIS A 27 -11.68 4.56 -5.01
C HIS A 27 -12.90 5.43 -5.33
N ILE A 28 -12.80 6.74 -5.15
CA ILE A 28 -13.85 7.69 -5.60
C ILE A 28 -13.95 7.69 -7.11
N ALA A 29 -12.83 7.71 -7.83
CA ALA A 29 -12.85 7.59 -9.29
C ALA A 29 -13.50 6.28 -9.73
N ALA A 30 -13.05 5.17 -9.14
CA ALA A 30 -13.50 3.83 -9.51
C ALA A 30 -14.96 3.56 -9.17
N TYR A 31 -15.40 3.88 -7.96
CA TYR A 31 -16.74 3.52 -7.45
C TYR A 31 -17.74 4.67 -7.54
N GLY A 32 -17.29 5.93 -7.42
CA GLY A 32 -18.15 7.10 -7.54
C GLY A 32 -18.43 7.47 -8.98
N PHE A 33 -17.42 7.45 -9.82
CA PHE A 33 -17.50 7.86 -11.22
C PHE A 33 -17.36 6.70 -12.21
N GLY A 34 -17.20 5.47 -11.73
CA GLY A 34 -17.17 4.25 -12.56
C GLY A 34 -15.95 4.13 -13.49
N SER A 35 -14.90 4.93 -13.32
CA SER A 35 -13.70 4.89 -14.16
C SER A 35 -12.42 4.84 -13.35
N TYR A 36 -11.49 3.98 -13.77
CA TYR A 36 -10.15 3.87 -13.19
C TYR A 36 -9.14 4.83 -13.84
N GLU A 37 -9.47 5.42 -14.98
CA GLU A 37 -8.53 6.18 -15.82
C GLU A 37 -8.61 7.70 -15.63
N ILE A 38 -9.71 8.21 -15.05
CA ILE A 38 -9.91 9.65 -14.84
C ILE A 38 -9.02 10.19 -13.70
N GLY A 39 -8.70 11.47 -13.75
CA GLY A 39 -8.05 12.19 -12.67
C GLY A 39 -6.59 11.80 -12.43
N TYR A 40 -5.87 11.45 -13.48
CA TYR A 40 -4.47 11.01 -13.39
C TYR A 40 -4.25 9.74 -12.56
N ASN A 41 -5.28 8.91 -12.42
CA ASN A 41 -5.18 7.66 -11.66
C ASN A 41 -4.18 6.69 -12.26
N ASP A 42 -4.00 6.68 -13.56
CA ASP A 42 -2.98 5.91 -14.28
C ASP A 42 -1.55 6.24 -13.81
N ILE A 43 -1.29 7.52 -13.48
CA ILE A 43 -0.02 7.97 -12.93
C ILE A 43 0.08 7.59 -11.45
N ILE A 44 -0.97 7.86 -10.67
CA ILE A 44 -1.02 7.62 -9.23
C ILE A 44 -0.88 6.13 -8.91
N GLU A 45 -1.49 5.26 -9.69
CA GLU A 45 -1.44 3.81 -9.51
C GLU A 45 -0.01 3.27 -9.55
N ARG A 46 0.88 3.86 -10.37
CA ARG A 46 2.26 3.40 -10.56
C ARG A 46 3.08 3.44 -9.27
N PHE A 47 2.84 4.41 -8.39
CA PHE A 47 3.64 4.59 -7.17
C PHE A 47 2.84 4.49 -5.87
N ARG A 48 1.52 4.63 -5.89
CA ARG A 48 0.67 4.61 -4.69
C ARG A 48 0.87 3.34 -3.85
N MET A 49 0.67 2.17 -4.45
CA MET A 49 0.83 0.90 -3.74
C MET A 49 2.29 0.58 -3.43
N PRO A 50 3.27 0.76 -4.36
CA PRO A 50 4.68 0.72 -4.05
C PRO A 50 5.07 1.51 -2.82
N THR A 51 4.62 2.76 -2.70
CA THR A 51 4.90 3.64 -1.54
C THR A 51 4.34 3.07 -0.24
N PHE A 52 3.12 2.54 -0.24
CA PHE A 52 2.55 1.91 0.96
C PHE A 52 3.36 0.69 1.43
N PHE A 53 3.74 -0.17 0.51
CA PHE A 53 4.53 -1.36 0.84
C PHE A 53 5.95 -0.98 1.27
N PHE A 54 6.56 -0.01 0.62
CA PHE A 54 7.85 0.57 1.03
C PHE A 54 7.81 1.08 2.48
N ILE A 55 6.84 1.93 2.83
CA ILE A 55 6.69 2.45 4.19
C ILE A 55 6.48 1.31 5.19
N SER A 56 5.70 0.31 4.83
CA SER A 56 5.43 -0.84 5.69
C SER A 56 6.69 -1.66 5.97
N GLY A 57 7.52 -1.90 4.96
CA GLY A 57 8.83 -2.53 5.09
C GLY A 57 9.80 -1.67 5.91
N TRP A 58 9.88 -0.37 5.62
CA TRP A 58 10.73 0.58 6.32
C TRP A 58 10.43 0.63 7.82
N LEU A 59 9.15 0.63 8.21
CA LEU A 59 8.72 0.59 9.62
C LEU A 59 8.89 -0.79 10.26
N PHE A 60 8.96 -1.84 9.46
CA PHE A 60 9.11 -3.20 9.96
C PHE A 60 10.55 -3.54 10.34
N TYR A 61 11.52 -2.98 9.65
CA TYR A 61 12.93 -3.22 9.95
C TYR A 61 13.30 -2.76 11.35
N LYS A 62 14.06 -3.59 12.05
CA LYS A 62 14.66 -3.28 13.35
C LYS A 62 16.03 -3.93 13.42
N ALA A 63 17.08 -3.11 13.59
CA ALA A 63 18.45 -3.57 13.75
C ALA A 63 18.59 -4.51 14.96
N GLY A 64 19.50 -5.49 14.85
CA GLY A 64 19.81 -6.44 15.93
C GLY A 64 18.65 -7.40 16.28
N ARG A 65 17.70 -7.63 15.37
CA ARG A 65 16.62 -8.59 15.61
C ARG A 65 17.13 -10.01 15.54
N ILE A 66 16.90 -10.79 16.61
CA ILE A 66 17.21 -12.21 16.66
C ILE A 66 16.02 -13.00 16.13
N TRP A 67 16.26 -13.90 15.18
CA TRP A 67 15.26 -14.75 14.55
C TRP A 67 15.17 -16.12 15.25
N ASP A 68 14.70 -16.12 16.50
CA ASP A 68 14.34 -17.33 17.23
C ASP A 68 12.85 -17.69 17.05
N ARG A 69 12.48 -18.90 17.44
CA ARG A 69 11.09 -19.39 17.31
C ARG A 69 10.09 -18.49 18.05
N GLN A 70 10.46 -17.98 19.21
CA GLN A 70 9.58 -17.13 20.02
C GLN A 70 9.33 -15.79 19.35
N THR A 71 10.38 -15.16 18.82
CA THR A 71 10.28 -13.89 18.06
C THR A 71 9.43 -14.09 16.80
N ILE A 72 9.70 -15.13 16.00
CA ILE A 72 8.97 -15.42 14.76
C ILE A 72 7.48 -15.62 15.05
N THR A 73 7.14 -16.55 15.93
CA THR A 73 5.73 -16.87 16.26
C THR A 73 5.01 -15.69 16.90
N GLY A 74 5.68 -14.98 17.81
CA GLY A 74 5.15 -13.76 18.45
C GLY A 74 4.83 -12.65 17.45
N MET A 75 5.72 -12.42 16.47
CA MET A 75 5.53 -11.43 15.43
C MET A 75 4.40 -11.79 14.47
N ILE A 76 4.36 -13.04 13.99
CA ILE A 76 3.29 -13.52 13.09
C ILE A 76 1.94 -13.42 13.81
N ARG A 77 1.84 -13.95 15.05
CA ARG A 77 0.60 -13.83 15.85
C ARG A 77 0.15 -12.39 16.03
N LYS A 78 1.07 -11.50 16.37
CA LYS A 78 0.75 -10.07 16.55
C LYS A 78 0.24 -9.44 15.26
N LYS A 79 0.88 -9.72 14.10
CA LYS A 79 0.45 -9.20 12.81
C LYS A 79 -0.90 -9.77 12.40
N PHE A 80 -1.13 -11.07 12.63
CA PHE A 80 -2.42 -11.70 12.40
C PHE A 80 -3.54 -11.01 13.19
N MET A 81 -3.36 -10.82 14.50
CA MET A 81 -4.36 -10.19 15.35
C MET A 81 -4.65 -8.74 14.98
N VAL A 82 -3.64 -7.98 14.52
CA VAL A 82 -3.79 -6.55 14.21
C VAL A 82 -4.29 -6.31 12.79
N GLN A 83 -4.03 -7.23 11.86
CA GLN A 83 -4.37 -7.04 10.44
C GLN A 83 -5.49 -7.96 9.97
N ILE A 84 -5.38 -9.27 10.22
CA ILE A 84 -6.32 -10.25 9.65
C ILE A 84 -7.65 -10.21 10.39
N ILE A 85 -7.64 -10.23 11.72
CA ILE A 85 -8.90 -10.23 12.49
C ILE A 85 -9.78 -9.01 12.16
N PRO A 86 -9.26 -7.76 12.23
CA PRO A 86 -10.06 -6.60 11.83
C PRO A 86 -10.54 -6.67 10.37
N THR A 87 -9.67 -7.11 9.46
CA THR A 87 -10.01 -7.21 8.03
C THR A 87 -11.15 -8.19 7.79
N VAL A 88 -11.09 -9.37 8.40
CA VAL A 88 -12.15 -10.38 8.27
C VAL A 88 -13.47 -9.86 8.83
N VAL A 89 -13.46 -9.20 9.99
CA VAL A 89 -14.67 -8.62 10.60
C VAL A 89 -15.30 -7.59 9.66
N PHE A 90 -14.53 -6.59 9.20
CA PHE A 90 -15.05 -5.54 8.33
C PHE A 90 -15.45 -6.07 6.94
N MET A 91 -14.67 -7.01 6.37
CA MET A 91 -15.02 -7.65 5.11
C MET A 91 -16.34 -8.41 5.21
N LEU A 92 -16.55 -9.21 6.25
CA LEU A 92 -17.81 -9.93 6.44
C LEU A 92 -18.98 -8.97 6.65
N LEU A 93 -18.83 -7.92 7.46
CA LEU A 93 -19.84 -6.88 7.63
C LEU A 93 -20.19 -6.23 6.28
N TYR A 94 -19.19 -5.90 5.47
CA TYR A 94 -19.38 -5.34 4.15
C TYR A 94 -20.16 -6.29 3.21
N LEU A 95 -19.74 -7.56 3.16
CA LEU A 95 -20.38 -8.57 2.32
C LEU A 95 -21.85 -8.81 2.71
N VAL A 96 -22.14 -8.82 4.02
CA VAL A 96 -23.52 -8.95 4.51
C VAL A 96 -24.34 -7.71 4.20
N MET A 97 -23.80 -6.52 4.47
CA MET A 97 -24.51 -5.25 4.30
C MET A 97 -24.87 -4.96 2.84
N PHE A 98 -24.01 -5.33 1.91
CA PHE A 98 -24.22 -5.11 0.47
C PHE A 98 -24.72 -6.34 -0.28
N ASN A 99 -25.09 -7.41 0.44
CA ASN A 99 -25.61 -8.66 -0.14
C ASN A 99 -24.68 -9.31 -1.18
N LEU A 100 -23.37 -9.30 -0.88
CA LEU A 100 -22.27 -9.75 -1.77
C LEU A 100 -21.64 -11.08 -1.32
N LEU A 101 -22.30 -11.85 -0.46
CA LEU A 101 -21.79 -13.12 0.06
C LEU A 101 -21.83 -14.20 -1.03
N ASP A 102 -20.71 -14.38 -1.72
CA ASP A 102 -20.46 -15.49 -2.64
C ASP A 102 -19.00 -15.95 -2.57
N VAL A 103 -18.67 -17.10 -3.17
CA VAL A 103 -17.31 -17.66 -3.18
C VAL A 103 -16.33 -16.75 -3.91
N THR A 104 -16.77 -16.00 -4.92
CA THR A 104 -15.92 -15.08 -5.68
C THR A 104 -15.46 -13.89 -4.86
N SER A 105 -16.16 -13.57 -3.78
CA SER A 105 -15.82 -12.49 -2.85
C SER A 105 -14.50 -12.74 -2.10
N PHE A 106 -14.05 -13.99 -2.04
CA PHE A 106 -12.77 -14.37 -1.42
C PHE A 106 -11.62 -14.48 -2.44
N GLY A 107 -11.83 -14.13 -3.70
CA GLY A 107 -10.81 -14.05 -4.72
C GLY A 107 -9.73 -13.00 -4.47
N SER A 108 -8.87 -12.73 -5.46
CA SER A 108 -7.67 -11.88 -5.31
C SER A 108 -7.92 -10.47 -4.79
N ASP A 109 -9.06 -9.88 -5.13
CA ASP A 109 -9.40 -8.50 -4.71
C ASP A 109 -10.20 -8.41 -3.42
N LYS A 110 -10.77 -9.53 -2.93
CA LYS A 110 -11.54 -9.61 -1.68
C LYS A 110 -12.50 -8.43 -1.49
N LYS A 111 -13.19 -8.04 -2.58
CA LYS A 111 -14.07 -6.86 -2.63
C LYS A 111 -13.41 -5.59 -2.07
N GLY A 112 -12.09 -5.43 -2.31
CA GLY A 112 -11.29 -4.29 -1.86
C GLY A 112 -10.45 -4.55 -0.60
N TYR A 113 -10.78 -5.53 0.22
CA TYR A 113 -10.07 -5.82 1.49
C TYR A 113 -8.76 -6.61 1.33
N TRP A 114 -8.18 -6.64 0.13
CA TRP A 114 -6.99 -7.42 -0.19
C TRP A 114 -5.69 -6.89 0.46
N PHE A 115 -5.57 -5.56 0.66
CA PHE A 115 -4.29 -4.94 1.03
C PHE A 115 -3.73 -5.43 2.35
N THR A 116 -4.53 -5.53 3.40
CA THR A 116 -4.10 -5.97 4.74
C THR A 116 -3.76 -7.46 4.77
N VAL A 117 -4.46 -8.27 3.98
CA VAL A 117 -4.16 -9.70 3.80
C VAL A 117 -2.80 -9.87 3.12
N VAL A 118 -2.60 -9.21 2.00
CA VAL A 118 -1.33 -9.24 1.25
C VAL A 118 -0.18 -8.67 2.07
N LEU A 119 -0.41 -7.60 2.83
CA LEU A 119 0.62 -7.06 3.72
C LEU A 119 0.98 -8.05 4.83
N PHE A 120 0.02 -8.80 5.35
CA PHE A 120 0.30 -9.89 6.30
C PHE A 120 1.13 -11.00 5.63
N GLU A 121 0.79 -11.41 4.41
CA GLU A 121 1.57 -12.39 3.63
C GLU A 121 3.02 -11.90 3.44
N TYR A 122 3.24 -10.61 3.14
CA TYR A 122 4.59 -10.05 3.04
C TYR A 122 5.37 -10.14 4.34
N PHE A 123 4.72 -9.86 5.48
CA PHE A 123 5.37 -10.04 6.78
C PHE A 123 5.78 -11.50 7.01
N VAL A 124 4.90 -12.44 6.70
CA VAL A 124 5.20 -13.87 6.87
C VAL A 124 6.34 -14.30 5.95
N ILE A 125 6.25 -14.00 4.66
CA ILE A 125 7.27 -14.37 3.66
C ILE A 125 8.63 -13.76 4.05
N TYR A 126 8.65 -12.47 4.39
CA TYR A 126 9.88 -11.77 4.76
C TYR A 126 10.48 -12.31 6.07
N ILE A 127 9.67 -12.54 7.11
CA ILE A 127 10.11 -13.13 8.39
C ILE A 127 10.76 -14.50 8.15
N LEU A 128 10.13 -15.35 7.35
CA LEU A 128 10.63 -16.68 7.05
C LEU A 128 11.92 -16.61 6.22
N ALA A 129 11.98 -15.74 5.20
CA ALA A 129 13.17 -15.56 4.39
C ALA A 129 14.36 -15.07 5.22
N GLU A 130 14.16 -14.04 6.07
CA GLU A 130 15.20 -13.57 6.99
C GLU A 130 15.65 -14.65 7.98
N ALA A 131 14.71 -15.36 8.58
CA ALA A 131 15.01 -16.39 9.57
C ALA A 131 15.77 -17.60 8.97
N LEU A 132 15.51 -17.94 7.71
CA LEU A 132 16.13 -19.10 7.06
C LEU A 132 17.44 -18.73 6.35
N LEU A 133 17.51 -17.58 5.71
CA LEU A 133 18.58 -17.23 4.80
C LEU A 133 19.55 -16.16 5.34
N ASN A 134 19.08 -15.31 6.24
CA ASN A 134 19.83 -14.17 6.76
C ASN A 134 19.93 -14.17 8.30
N ARG A 135 19.86 -15.34 8.94
CA ARG A 135 19.86 -15.45 10.39
C ARG A 135 21.06 -14.78 11.08
N ARG A 136 22.20 -14.71 10.39
CA ARG A 136 23.45 -14.09 10.87
C ARG A 136 23.61 -12.62 10.47
N ASP A 137 22.61 -12.03 9.84
CA ASP A 137 22.63 -10.65 9.30
C ASP A 137 23.87 -10.38 8.44
N SER A 138 24.12 -11.25 7.47
CA SER A 138 25.26 -11.20 6.56
C SER A 138 24.90 -10.57 5.21
N ALA A 139 25.86 -10.00 4.51
CA ALA A 139 25.67 -9.48 3.15
C ALA A 139 25.18 -10.56 2.18
N THR A 140 25.71 -11.79 2.29
CA THR A 140 25.27 -12.93 1.46
C THR A 140 23.82 -13.31 1.77
N GLY A 141 23.43 -13.35 3.05
CA GLY A 141 22.05 -13.63 3.47
C GLY A 141 21.08 -12.56 2.94
N GLU A 142 21.46 -11.30 2.99
CA GLU A 142 20.66 -10.20 2.43
C GLU A 142 20.44 -10.33 0.91
N ILE A 143 21.47 -10.75 0.17
CA ILE A 143 21.35 -11.04 -1.27
C ILE A 143 20.38 -12.21 -1.51
N HIS A 144 20.44 -13.29 -0.72
CA HIS A 144 19.51 -14.41 -0.87
C HIS A 144 18.06 -13.99 -0.61
N VAL A 145 17.81 -13.18 0.43
CA VAL A 145 16.47 -12.63 0.69
C VAL A 145 16.00 -11.76 -0.48
N PHE A 146 16.87 -10.87 -1.00
CA PHE A 146 16.57 -10.07 -2.18
C PHE A 146 16.16 -10.92 -3.38
N VAL A 147 16.96 -11.94 -3.71
CA VAL A 147 16.70 -12.81 -4.87
C VAL A 147 15.34 -13.50 -4.73
N ILE A 148 14.98 -14.00 -3.54
CA ILE A 148 13.66 -14.61 -3.32
C ILE A 148 12.54 -13.58 -3.51
N MET A 149 12.66 -12.39 -2.93
CA MET A 149 11.64 -11.34 -3.09
C MET A 149 11.50 -10.92 -4.56
N LEU A 150 12.61 -10.84 -5.28
CA LEU A 150 12.61 -10.51 -6.71
C LEU A 150 11.94 -11.62 -7.54
N LEU A 151 12.29 -12.88 -7.31
CA LEU A 151 11.70 -14.01 -8.04
C LEU A 151 10.20 -14.13 -7.77
N LEU A 152 9.75 -13.97 -6.54
CA LEU A 152 8.33 -13.96 -6.19
C LEU A 152 7.60 -12.80 -6.87
N SER A 153 8.22 -11.61 -6.89
CA SER A 153 7.64 -10.44 -7.56
C SER A 153 7.51 -10.64 -9.07
N ILE A 154 8.54 -11.19 -9.71
CA ILE A 154 8.53 -11.53 -11.16
C ILE A 154 7.45 -12.58 -11.45
N ALA A 155 7.43 -13.67 -10.69
CA ALA A 155 6.46 -14.75 -10.89
C ALA A 155 5.02 -14.23 -10.76
N ALA A 156 4.74 -13.43 -9.75
CA ALA A 156 3.41 -12.84 -9.54
C ALA A 156 3.05 -11.80 -10.61
N PHE A 157 4.02 -11.03 -11.12
CA PHE A 157 3.80 -10.07 -12.19
C PHE A 157 3.39 -10.78 -13.49
N TYR A 158 4.13 -11.79 -13.91
CA TYR A 158 3.79 -12.54 -15.12
C TYR A 158 2.55 -13.41 -14.92
N TYR A 159 2.32 -13.96 -13.74
CA TYR A 159 1.06 -14.62 -13.43
C TYR A 159 -0.13 -13.66 -13.62
N ALA A 160 -0.04 -12.43 -13.14
CA ALA A 160 -1.10 -11.43 -13.33
C ALA A 160 -1.33 -11.11 -14.81
N LYS A 161 -0.25 -11.02 -15.61
CA LYS A 161 -0.31 -10.73 -17.05
C LYS A 161 -1.00 -11.86 -17.83
N TYR A 162 -0.72 -13.10 -17.48
CA TYR A 162 -1.20 -14.27 -18.22
C TYR A 162 -2.43 -14.94 -17.59
N TYR A 163 -2.84 -14.47 -16.38
CA TYR A 163 -3.93 -15.07 -15.63
C TYR A 163 -5.23 -15.16 -16.42
N THR A 164 -5.65 -14.09 -17.10
CA THR A 164 -6.88 -14.06 -17.87
C THR A 164 -6.84 -15.04 -19.06
N ARG A 165 -5.67 -15.26 -19.66
CA ARG A 165 -5.47 -16.13 -20.81
C ARG A 165 -5.50 -17.61 -20.42
N TYR A 166 -4.89 -17.97 -19.28
CA TYR A 166 -4.70 -19.36 -18.85
C TYR A 166 -5.53 -19.74 -17.62
N ALA A 167 -6.46 -18.89 -17.20
CA ALA A 167 -7.25 -19.11 -15.99
C ALA A 167 -8.07 -20.41 -16.03
N ALA A 168 -8.54 -20.84 -17.21
CA ALA A 168 -9.29 -22.09 -17.37
C ALA A 168 -8.40 -23.32 -17.21
N GLU A 169 -7.12 -23.24 -17.59
CA GLU A 169 -6.15 -24.35 -17.53
C GLU A 169 -5.62 -24.59 -16.11
N LEU A 170 -5.70 -23.57 -15.24
CA LEU A 170 -5.19 -23.66 -13.88
C LEU A 170 -6.08 -24.49 -12.93
N GLY A 171 -7.34 -24.77 -13.30
CA GLY A 171 -8.25 -25.53 -12.46
C GLY A 171 -8.31 -25.02 -11.01
N THR A 172 -8.21 -25.95 -10.03
CA THR A 172 -8.23 -25.63 -8.59
C THR A 172 -7.12 -24.68 -8.13
N TRP A 173 -5.97 -24.67 -8.83
CA TRP A 173 -4.87 -23.74 -8.51
C TRP A 173 -5.27 -22.28 -8.67
N LYS A 174 -6.15 -21.96 -9.60
CA LYS A 174 -6.71 -20.61 -9.77
C LYS A 174 -7.34 -20.10 -8.48
N ASP A 175 -8.14 -20.93 -7.84
CA ASP A 175 -8.88 -20.56 -6.62
C ASP A 175 -7.91 -20.40 -5.43
N ILE A 176 -6.94 -21.33 -5.29
CA ILE A 176 -5.90 -21.25 -4.26
C ILE A 176 -5.06 -19.97 -4.42
N LEU A 177 -4.56 -19.70 -5.63
CA LEU A 177 -3.77 -18.51 -5.91
C LEU A 177 -4.60 -17.22 -5.79
N GLY A 178 -5.90 -17.29 -6.13
CA GLY A 178 -6.85 -16.21 -5.89
C GLY A 178 -7.06 -15.95 -4.39
N PHE A 179 -7.29 -16.98 -3.61
CA PHE A 179 -7.41 -16.87 -2.15
C PHE A 179 -6.16 -16.27 -1.51
N LEU A 180 -4.97 -16.67 -1.95
CA LEU A 180 -3.69 -16.11 -1.51
C LEU A 180 -3.37 -14.73 -2.12
N SER A 181 -4.27 -14.17 -2.94
CA SER A 181 -4.02 -12.90 -3.64
C SER A 181 -2.69 -12.84 -4.40
N PHE A 182 -2.27 -13.96 -5.01
CA PHE A 182 -0.93 -14.14 -5.59
C PHE A 182 -0.59 -13.05 -6.61
N VAL A 183 -1.56 -12.57 -7.38
CA VAL A 183 -1.41 -11.42 -8.32
C VAL A 183 -0.81 -10.19 -7.62
N LYS A 184 -1.13 -9.98 -6.35
CA LYS A 184 -0.68 -8.81 -5.58
C LYS A 184 0.73 -8.99 -5.01
N ILE A 185 1.25 -10.23 -4.95
CA ILE A 185 2.62 -10.52 -4.50
C ILE A 185 3.67 -9.79 -5.35
N ARG A 186 3.34 -9.38 -6.56
CA ARG A 186 4.22 -8.56 -7.41
C ARG A 186 4.79 -7.31 -6.71
N HIS A 187 4.11 -6.78 -5.69
CA HIS A 187 4.58 -5.61 -4.95
C HIS A 187 5.52 -5.92 -3.78
N ILE A 188 5.84 -7.20 -3.50
CA ILE A 188 6.67 -7.60 -2.34
C ILE A 188 8.08 -7.00 -2.39
N ILE A 189 8.59 -6.74 -3.59
CA ILE A 189 9.91 -6.14 -3.82
C ILE A 189 9.97 -4.72 -3.21
N PHE A 190 8.90 -3.95 -3.23
CA PHE A 190 8.85 -2.62 -2.62
C PHE A 190 8.83 -2.69 -1.09
N PHE A 191 8.22 -3.73 -0.52
CA PHE A 191 8.30 -3.98 0.91
C PHE A 191 9.75 -4.30 1.33
N TRP A 192 10.41 -5.22 0.62
CA TRP A 192 11.82 -5.52 0.83
C TRP A 192 12.69 -4.26 0.67
N PHE A 193 12.46 -3.48 -0.38
CA PHE A 193 13.20 -2.23 -0.60
C PHE A 193 13.05 -1.25 0.57
N GLY A 194 11.87 -1.18 1.19
CA GLY A 194 11.67 -0.39 2.41
C GLY A 194 12.53 -0.86 3.58
N THR A 195 12.66 -2.18 3.80
CA THR A 195 13.54 -2.73 4.84
C THR A 195 15.00 -2.46 4.54
N PHE A 196 15.41 -2.62 3.27
CA PHE A 196 16.77 -2.35 2.79
C PHE A 196 17.16 -0.88 2.98
N VAL A 197 16.32 0.05 2.56
CA VAL A 197 16.56 1.49 2.74
C VAL A 197 16.66 1.84 4.23
N ARG A 198 15.86 1.24 5.09
CA ARG A 198 15.95 1.49 6.54
C ARG A 198 17.24 0.95 7.13
N LYS A 199 17.72 -0.21 6.67
CA LYS A 199 18.99 -0.82 7.11
C LYS A 199 20.18 0.01 6.67
N HIS A 200 20.19 0.48 5.43
CA HIS A 200 21.29 1.23 4.82
C HIS A 200 20.99 2.73 4.70
N PHE A 201 20.30 3.29 5.69
CA PHE A 201 19.68 4.60 5.62
C PHE A 201 20.69 5.72 5.28
N ASP A 202 21.84 5.75 5.92
CA ASP A 202 22.86 6.81 5.71
C ASP A 202 23.40 6.80 4.27
N ARG A 203 23.65 5.62 3.71
CA ARG A 203 24.07 5.48 2.30
C ARG A 203 22.96 5.92 1.34
N PHE A 204 21.73 5.55 1.66
CA PHE A 204 20.58 5.90 0.84
C PHE A 204 20.35 7.41 0.80
N ILE A 205 20.37 8.10 1.94
CA ILE A 205 20.20 9.56 1.97
C ILE A 205 21.34 10.27 1.25
N TYR A 206 22.59 9.81 1.42
CA TYR A 206 23.74 10.36 0.69
C TYR A 206 23.53 10.35 -0.83
N LEU A 207 22.95 9.27 -1.36
CA LEU A 207 22.61 9.16 -2.78
C LEU A 207 21.43 10.05 -3.17
N THR A 208 20.35 10.02 -2.41
CA THR A 208 19.08 10.69 -2.77
C THR A 208 19.08 12.20 -2.46
N ASP A 209 20.02 12.69 -1.64
CA ASP A 209 20.21 14.13 -1.43
C ASP A 209 20.97 14.79 -2.58
N ASN A 210 21.55 13.99 -3.48
CA ASN A 210 22.18 14.50 -4.68
C ASN A 210 21.08 14.92 -5.70
N ARG A 211 21.06 16.23 -6.05
CA ARG A 211 20.10 16.80 -7.01
C ARG A 211 20.10 16.11 -8.38
N TYR A 212 21.25 15.58 -8.82
CA TYR A 212 21.35 14.88 -10.09
C TYR A 212 20.65 13.53 -10.04
N VAL A 213 20.78 12.80 -8.93
CA VAL A 213 20.03 11.54 -8.71
C VAL A 213 18.55 11.79 -8.69
N THR A 214 18.10 12.83 -7.98
CA THR A 214 16.69 13.23 -7.95
C THR A 214 16.19 13.60 -9.35
N ALA A 215 16.97 14.36 -10.13
CA ALA A 215 16.62 14.73 -11.51
C ALA A 215 16.51 13.48 -12.42
N VAL A 216 17.43 12.52 -12.29
CA VAL A 216 17.37 11.25 -13.04
C VAL A 216 16.10 10.46 -12.66
N LEU A 217 15.76 10.35 -11.37
CA LEU A 217 14.55 9.67 -10.93
C LEU A 217 13.27 10.32 -11.47
N ILE A 218 13.21 11.66 -11.46
CA ILE A 218 12.09 12.42 -12.06
C ILE A 218 12.04 12.15 -13.56
N GLY A 219 13.17 12.20 -14.26
CA GLY A 219 13.25 11.92 -15.70
C GLY A 219 12.80 10.50 -16.06
N LEU A 220 13.22 9.50 -15.30
CA LEU A 220 12.79 8.11 -15.48
C LEU A 220 11.29 7.93 -15.26
N PHE A 221 10.76 8.53 -14.19
CA PHE A 221 9.32 8.50 -13.91
C PHE A 221 8.52 9.19 -15.02
N ALA A 222 8.94 10.39 -15.40
CA ALA A 222 8.32 11.14 -16.49
C ALA A 222 8.36 10.40 -17.83
N ALA A 223 9.49 9.77 -18.16
CA ALA A 223 9.62 8.97 -19.39
C ALA A 223 8.58 7.84 -19.46
N ILE A 224 8.31 7.14 -18.34
CA ILE A 224 7.31 6.07 -18.31
C ILE A 224 5.88 6.64 -18.41
N ILE A 225 5.63 7.85 -17.92
CA ILE A 225 4.34 8.52 -18.06
C ILE A 225 4.11 8.95 -19.51
N VAL A 226 5.12 9.51 -20.17
CA VAL A 226 5.03 10.01 -21.56
C VAL A 226 4.95 8.86 -22.55
N TRP A 227 5.66 7.75 -22.27
CA TRP A 227 5.66 6.54 -23.11
C TRP A 227 5.10 5.32 -22.36
N PRO A 228 3.82 5.30 -22.04
CA PRO A 228 3.23 4.20 -21.26
C PRO A 228 3.26 2.86 -22.01
N THR A 229 3.43 2.86 -23.33
CA THR A 229 3.61 1.67 -24.17
C THR A 229 4.82 0.82 -23.75
N VAL A 230 5.84 1.40 -23.13
CA VAL A 230 6.99 0.69 -22.56
C VAL A 230 6.55 -0.36 -21.53
N LEU A 231 5.45 -0.12 -20.81
CA LEU A 231 4.89 -1.06 -19.84
C LEU A 231 4.27 -2.31 -20.47
N SER A 232 4.02 -2.31 -21.77
CA SER A 232 3.47 -3.45 -22.51
C SER A 232 4.48 -4.13 -23.45
N VAL A 233 5.71 -3.59 -23.54
CA VAL A 233 6.77 -4.22 -24.36
C VAL A 233 7.26 -5.50 -23.71
N ASN A 234 7.13 -6.62 -24.43
CA ASN A 234 7.55 -7.93 -23.95
C ASN A 234 9.04 -7.95 -23.58
N GLY A 235 9.34 -8.47 -22.39
CA GLY A 235 10.69 -8.61 -21.87
C GLY A 235 11.18 -7.43 -21.01
N ILE A 236 10.63 -6.22 -21.17
CA ILE A 236 11.04 -5.05 -20.36
C ILE A 236 9.91 -4.50 -19.47
N GLU A 237 8.69 -4.98 -19.61
CA GLU A 237 7.53 -4.51 -18.87
C GLU A 237 7.69 -4.59 -17.35
N TYR A 238 8.34 -5.66 -16.86
CA TYR A 238 8.62 -5.79 -15.43
C TYR A 238 9.65 -4.76 -14.96
N ILE A 239 10.68 -4.49 -15.75
CA ILE A 239 11.69 -3.47 -15.44
C ILE A 239 11.05 -2.09 -15.44
N ALA A 240 10.21 -1.78 -16.42
CA ALA A 240 9.46 -0.53 -16.47
C ALA A 240 8.53 -0.35 -15.27
N TYR A 241 7.83 -1.42 -14.86
CA TYR A 241 7.03 -1.46 -13.64
C TYR A 241 7.87 -1.16 -12.38
N LEU A 242 9.05 -1.77 -12.24
CA LEU A 242 9.96 -1.51 -11.13
C LEU A 242 10.46 -0.06 -11.13
N ILE A 243 10.90 0.45 -12.28
CA ILE A 243 11.39 1.83 -12.41
C ILE A 243 10.30 2.83 -12.02
N ALA A 244 9.07 2.65 -12.51
CA ALA A 244 7.95 3.53 -12.16
C ALA A 244 7.65 3.51 -10.64
N GLY A 245 7.55 2.32 -10.07
CA GLY A 245 7.25 2.16 -8.64
C GLY A 245 8.37 2.68 -7.73
N LEU A 246 9.63 2.37 -8.05
CA LEU A 246 10.78 2.81 -7.25
C LEU A 246 11.01 4.31 -7.38
N SER A 247 11.04 4.86 -8.60
CA SER A 247 11.27 6.29 -8.81
C SER A 247 10.20 7.13 -8.14
N GLY A 248 8.91 6.83 -8.36
CA GLY A 248 7.82 7.54 -7.72
C GLY A 248 7.86 7.45 -6.18
N THR A 249 8.17 6.26 -5.64
CA THR A 249 8.31 6.05 -4.19
C THR A 249 9.49 6.85 -3.61
N ILE A 250 10.66 6.79 -4.26
CA ILE A 250 11.88 7.49 -3.79
C ILE A 250 11.68 9.00 -3.85
N ILE A 251 11.07 9.52 -4.92
CA ILE A 251 10.76 10.95 -5.06
C ILE A 251 9.85 11.39 -3.90
N CYS A 252 8.74 10.69 -3.65
CA CYS A 252 7.83 11.01 -2.55
C CYS A 252 8.54 10.93 -1.20
N PHE A 253 9.28 9.85 -0.93
CA PHE A 253 9.99 9.67 0.34
C PHE A 253 11.02 10.77 0.57
N THR A 254 11.86 11.08 -0.43
CA THR A 254 12.88 12.12 -0.35
C THR A 254 12.24 13.49 -0.12
N TYR A 255 11.16 13.82 -0.83
CA TYR A 255 10.45 15.07 -0.65
C TYR A 255 9.91 15.23 0.78
N PHE A 256 9.22 14.23 1.32
CA PHE A 256 8.69 14.29 2.69
C PHE A 256 9.81 14.34 3.75
N ARG A 257 10.93 13.68 3.51
CA ARG A 257 12.09 13.68 4.41
C ARG A 257 12.81 15.03 4.40
N THR A 258 13.12 15.58 3.22
CA THR A 258 13.86 16.85 3.10
C THR A 258 13.02 18.04 3.56
N HIS A 259 11.71 17.97 3.44
CA HIS A 259 10.77 19.01 3.87
C HIS A 259 10.04 18.64 5.16
N GLN A 260 10.67 17.86 6.05
CA GLN A 260 10.02 17.33 7.26
C GLN A 260 9.46 18.42 8.20
N GLU A 261 10.01 19.63 8.16
CA GLU A 261 9.52 20.77 8.95
C GLU A 261 8.11 21.16 8.54
N TYR A 262 7.82 21.21 7.26
CA TYR A 262 6.48 21.49 6.74
C TYR A 262 5.48 20.41 7.14
N PHE A 263 5.91 19.15 7.19
CA PHE A 263 5.09 18.02 7.59
C PHE A 263 5.12 17.73 9.09
N SER A 264 5.69 18.65 9.88
CA SER A 264 5.74 18.58 11.33
C SER A 264 4.36 18.87 11.96
N ARG A 265 4.24 18.64 13.28
CA ARG A 265 3.02 18.98 14.01
C ARG A 265 2.81 20.47 14.22
N ASN A 266 3.79 21.29 13.90
CA ASN A 266 3.68 22.74 14.03
C ASN A 266 2.78 23.33 12.94
N THR A 267 2.61 22.61 11.81
CA THR A 267 1.73 23.02 10.71
C THR A 267 0.37 22.31 10.82
N TRP A 268 -0.70 22.97 10.39
CA TRP A 268 -2.05 22.39 10.42
C TRP A 268 -2.18 21.18 9.46
N TYR A 269 -1.61 21.29 8.25
CA TYR A 269 -1.61 20.22 7.26
C TYR A 269 -0.69 19.05 7.67
N GLY A 270 0.46 19.33 8.32
CA GLY A 270 1.33 18.30 8.86
C GLY A 270 0.62 17.49 9.96
N ARG A 271 -0.12 18.16 10.86
CA ARG A 271 -0.97 17.50 11.86
C ARG A 271 -2.04 16.62 11.22
N GLY A 272 -2.72 17.15 10.19
CA GLY A 272 -3.75 16.42 9.45
C GLY A 272 -3.21 15.17 8.76
N LEU A 273 -2.14 15.31 7.97
CA LEU A 273 -1.50 14.17 7.29
C LEU A 273 -0.98 13.12 8.26
N GLN A 274 -0.34 13.53 9.36
CA GLN A 274 0.11 12.58 10.38
C GLN A 274 -1.05 11.87 11.09
N LEU A 275 -2.18 12.56 11.32
CA LEU A 275 -3.38 11.93 11.88
C LEU A 275 -3.92 10.84 10.94
N ILE A 276 -4.09 11.16 9.66
CA ILE A 276 -4.53 10.22 8.63
C ILE A 276 -3.55 9.03 8.57
N GLY A 277 -2.24 9.30 8.55
CA GLY A 277 -1.21 8.26 8.50
C GLY A 277 -1.20 7.33 9.71
N ARG A 278 -1.50 7.85 10.91
CA ARG A 278 -1.62 7.02 12.12
C ARG A 278 -2.88 6.15 12.13
N ARG A 279 -3.95 6.63 11.50
CA ARG A 279 -5.27 5.96 11.43
C ARG A 279 -5.49 5.25 10.09
N THR A 280 -4.43 4.96 9.34
CA THR A 280 -4.51 4.36 8.00
C THR A 280 -5.32 3.06 7.97
N LEU A 281 -5.13 2.18 8.98
CA LEU A 281 -5.89 0.93 9.07
C LEU A 281 -7.38 1.20 9.28
N ASP A 282 -7.70 2.12 10.16
CA ASP A 282 -9.08 2.48 10.48
C ASP A 282 -9.80 3.01 9.23
N ILE A 283 -9.16 3.96 8.54
CA ILE A 283 -9.69 4.53 7.29
C ILE A 283 -9.84 3.44 6.24
N TYR A 284 -8.82 2.58 6.07
CA TYR A 284 -8.83 1.49 5.11
C TYR A 284 -10.00 0.52 5.33
N LEU A 285 -10.32 0.19 6.58
CA LEU A 285 -11.39 -0.75 6.90
C LEU A 285 -12.79 -0.13 6.74
N ILE A 286 -12.93 1.18 7.02
CA ILE A 286 -14.24 1.84 7.08
C ILE A 286 -14.61 2.51 5.76
N HIS A 287 -13.65 3.03 4.98
CA HIS A 287 -13.98 3.89 3.84
C HIS A 287 -14.92 3.25 2.81
N TYR A 288 -14.88 1.92 2.62
CA TYR A 288 -15.80 1.22 1.70
C TYR A 288 -17.28 1.36 2.07
N PHE A 289 -17.61 1.57 3.35
CA PHE A 289 -18.97 1.82 3.81
C PHE A 289 -19.44 3.27 3.58
N VAL A 290 -18.48 4.16 3.31
CA VAL A 290 -18.72 5.61 3.23
C VAL A 290 -18.51 6.13 1.80
N LEU A 291 -17.92 5.32 0.92
CA LEU A 291 -17.70 5.72 -0.47
C LEU A 291 -19.04 6.11 -1.13
N PRO A 292 -19.04 7.20 -1.89
CA PRO A 292 -20.16 7.52 -2.75
C PRO A 292 -20.13 6.59 -3.97
N TYR A 293 -21.15 5.76 -4.13
CA TYR A 293 -21.27 4.85 -5.27
C TYR A 293 -22.17 5.46 -6.35
N ASN A 294 -21.79 5.27 -7.62
CA ASN A 294 -22.59 5.61 -8.78
C ASN A 294 -23.09 7.08 -8.81
N LEU A 295 -22.19 8.03 -8.53
CA LEU A 295 -22.52 9.46 -8.55
C LEU A 295 -22.92 9.94 -9.95
N VAL A 296 -22.13 9.58 -10.96
CA VAL A 296 -22.33 9.99 -12.36
C VAL A 296 -21.83 8.88 -13.27
N GLN A 297 -22.52 8.65 -14.38
CA GLN A 297 -22.05 7.73 -15.42
C GLN A 297 -20.74 8.27 -16.04
N PRO A 298 -19.72 7.41 -16.24
CA PRO A 298 -18.40 7.82 -16.72
C PRO A 298 -18.46 8.57 -18.06
N GLU A 299 -19.29 8.08 -19.00
CA GLU A 299 -19.42 8.62 -20.34
C GLU A 299 -19.91 10.07 -20.30
N VAL A 300 -20.91 10.37 -19.44
CA VAL A 300 -21.43 11.74 -19.25
C VAL A 300 -20.37 12.65 -18.65
N TRP A 301 -19.63 12.13 -17.65
CA TRP A 301 -18.58 12.93 -17.02
C TRP A 301 -17.43 13.25 -17.97
N LEU A 302 -16.92 12.24 -18.70
CA LEU A 302 -15.82 12.41 -19.66
C LEU A 302 -16.19 13.33 -20.82
N GLN A 303 -17.44 13.35 -21.23
CA GLN A 303 -17.92 14.21 -22.32
C GLN A 303 -17.93 15.70 -21.93
N TYR A 304 -18.29 16.03 -20.69
CA TYR A 304 -18.53 17.43 -20.27
C TYR A 304 -17.46 17.97 -19.32
N HIS A 305 -16.63 17.11 -18.70
CA HIS A 305 -15.72 17.53 -17.64
C HIS A 305 -14.32 16.95 -17.84
N HIS A 306 -13.36 17.85 -18.02
CA HIS A 306 -11.94 17.49 -18.09
C HIS A 306 -11.38 17.12 -16.69
N ASN A 307 -10.24 16.44 -16.67
CA ASN A 307 -9.51 16.07 -15.46
C ASN A 307 -9.28 17.24 -14.49
N THR A 308 -9.20 18.48 -14.99
CA THR A 308 -9.04 19.68 -14.18
C THR A 308 -10.16 19.95 -13.18
N LEU A 309 -11.41 19.63 -13.53
CA LEU A 309 -12.55 19.73 -12.60
C LEU A 309 -12.71 18.46 -11.75
N PHE A 310 -12.41 17.30 -12.30
CA PHE A 310 -12.51 16.06 -11.57
C PHE A 310 -11.58 16.02 -10.35
N VAL A 311 -10.31 16.41 -10.50
CA VAL A 311 -9.30 16.34 -9.45
C VAL A 311 -9.74 17.05 -8.16
N PRO A 312 -10.13 18.34 -8.17
CA PRO A 312 -10.57 19.02 -6.94
C PRO A 312 -11.83 18.40 -6.34
N ILE A 313 -12.80 18.00 -7.16
CA ILE A 313 -14.03 17.35 -6.65
C ILE A 313 -13.70 16.02 -5.97
N ALA A 314 -12.92 15.18 -6.62
CA ALA A 314 -12.54 13.88 -6.05
C ALA A 314 -11.68 14.02 -4.79
N LEU A 315 -10.82 15.05 -4.71
CA LEU A 315 -10.07 15.36 -3.48
C LEU A 315 -11.00 15.80 -2.35
N ILE A 316 -11.97 16.67 -2.61
CA ILE A 316 -12.95 17.11 -1.60
C ILE A 316 -13.71 15.90 -1.09
N LEU A 317 -14.21 15.04 -1.98
CA LEU A 317 -14.90 13.81 -1.62
C LEU A 317 -13.99 12.85 -0.83
N ALA A 318 -12.71 12.74 -1.21
CA ALA A 318 -11.75 11.92 -0.48
C ALA A 318 -11.55 12.42 0.96
N PHE A 319 -11.43 13.73 1.17
CA PHE A 319 -11.36 14.30 2.51
C PHE A 319 -12.63 14.07 3.33
N TRP A 320 -13.81 14.15 2.71
CA TRP A 320 -15.09 13.82 3.37
C TRP A 320 -15.15 12.35 3.80
N VAL A 321 -14.82 11.43 2.91
CA VAL A 321 -14.77 9.99 3.21
C VAL A 321 -13.79 9.71 4.35
N ILE A 322 -12.60 10.32 4.32
CA ILE A 322 -11.59 10.17 5.38
C ILE A 322 -12.10 10.74 6.69
N LEU A 323 -12.71 11.92 6.69
CA LEU A 323 -13.25 12.55 7.89
C LEU A 323 -14.32 11.69 8.54
N ILE A 324 -15.30 11.21 7.78
CA ILE A 324 -16.36 10.34 8.29
C ILE A 324 -15.76 9.02 8.80
N SER A 325 -14.81 8.44 8.09
CA SER A 325 -14.11 7.21 8.55
C SER A 325 -13.39 7.42 9.89
N LEU A 326 -12.75 8.58 10.07
CA LEU A 326 -12.09 8.94 11.33
C LEU A 326 -13.10 9.17 12.46
N LEU A 327 -14.25 9.78 12.18
CA LEU A 327 -15.31 9.99 13.18
C LEU A 327 -15.88 8.64 13.63
N ILE A 328 -16.24 7.76 12.71
CA ILE A 328 -16.73 6.40 12.99
C ILE A 328 -15.69 5.62 13.80
N SER A 329 -14.42 5.62 13.36
CA SER A 329 -13.33 4.98 14.10
C SER A 329 -13.19 5.52 15.51
N SER A 330 -13.33 6.84 15.71
CA SER A 330 -13.22 7.47 17.03
C SER A 330 -14.35 7.04 17.96
N LEU A 331 -15.56 6.86 17.45
CA LEU A 331 -16.69 6.33 18.23
C LEU A 331 -16.42 4.89 18.70
N PHE A 332 -15.99 4.02 17.81
CA PHE A 332 -15.66 2.63 18.19
C PHE A 332 -14.49 2.54 19.17
N ARG A 333 -13.55 3.49 19.11
CA ARG A 333 -12.38 3.51 20.01
C ARG A 333 -12.71 4.00 21.43
N VAL A 334 -13.93 4.47 21.70
CA VAL A 334 -14.39 4.73 23.07
C VAL A 334 -14.39 3.44 23.90
N SER A 335 -14.74 2.32 23.27
CA SER A 335 -14.63 0.99 23.89
C SER A 335 -13.23 0.39 23.69
N PRO A 336 -12.48 0.08 24.76
CA PRO A 336 -11.17 -0.57 24.65
C PRO A 336 -11.22 -1.93 23.93
N LEU A 337 -12.32 -2.68 24.13
CA LEU A 337 -12.53 -3.97 23.46
C LEU A 337 -12.68 -3.78 21.94
N LEU A 338 -13.56 -2.86 21.52
CA LEU A 338 -13.74 -2.58 20.10
C LEU A 338 -12.46 -2.00 19.48
N ALA A 339 -11.77 -1.09 20.16
CA ALA A 339 -10.49 -0.54 19.72
C ALA A 339 -9.45 -1.64 19.47
N LYS A 340 -9.37 -2.63 20.36
CA LYS A 340 -8.43 -3.76 20.25
C LYS A 340 -8.77 -4.71 19.10
N TYR A 341 -10.02 -5.15 19.00
CA TYR A 341 -10.41 -6.17 18.02
C TYR A 341 -10.73 -5.62 16.64
N LEU A 342 -11.25 -4.39 16.54
CA LEU A 342 -11.57 -3.77 15.24
C LEU A 342 -10.41 -2.99 14.63
N PHE A 343 -9.46 -2.50 15.43
CA PHE A 343 -8.38 -1.63 14.92
C PHE A 343 -6.99 -2.04 15.43
N GLY A 344 -6.87 -3.17 16.10
CA GLY A 344 -5.60 -3.65 16.62
C GLY A 344 -4.95 -2.69 17.63
N ALA A 345 -5.73 -1.85 18.30
CA ALA A 345 -5.23 -0.97 19.36
C ALA A 345 -4.71 -1.78 20.54
N LYS A 346 -3.66 -1.25 21.21
CA LYS A 346 -3.09 -1.88 22.41
C LYS A 346 -3.93 -1.55 23.62
#